data_46945167776047609ae4c6ef1a4ef30a
#
_entry.id   46945167776047609ae4c6ef1a4ef30a
#
_cell.length_a   1.000
_cell.length_b   1.000
_cell.length_c   1.000
_cell.angle_alpha   90.00
_cell.angle_beta   90.00
_cell.angle_gamma   90.00
#
_symmetry.space_group_name_H-M   'P 1'
#
loop_
_entity.id
_entity.type
_entity.pdbx_description
1 polymer ?
#
loop_
_entity_poly.entity_id
_entity_poly.type
_entity_poly.pdbx_seq_one_letter_code
_entity_poly.pdbx_strand_id
1 'polypeptide(L)'
;MIERPPTRGYHRRVSPENESNSGEFQFNVGVIGATGYIGSPYRAEIREATGARIVALCARRRELLDQAGEEDGAGLLTDNWREVVSHQDVNFVIVATPDALHHEAVMACAEAGKHLLCEKPVGVNASEAYEMWAAYRDAGLAHYVPFWTRFCAPFVRARELLESGLLGEIRGVVYRWHNPRPDDMPLTWRDDAGLSAAGSIADVGSHAYDTLRWLLGREATRVQAHADTITPDRADLGAINLTEALGQSGDQSGAPRSKVTTFDYASVAWEFDDGAVATLVLSHTPFFRKGIAPELELHGTKASLGLDRVSGNLTLAKPGEPAEIIDTVPDNGFGNRFAKYVFPSLRQALGGEETGHPDLKDGWRVQLFTDAVARSARSGRWETVE
;
A
#
# COMPACT_ATOMS: atom_id res chain seq x y z
N MET A 1 4.52 25.20 29.33
CA MET A 1 5.67 25.58 28.50
C MET A 1 6.70 24.48 28.66
N ILE A 2 6.80 23.60 27.66
CA ILE A 2 7.83 22.55 27.62
C ILE A 2 8.73 22.92 26.45
N GLU A 3 9.97 23.25 26.78
CA GLU A 3 11.01 23.66 25.82
C GLU A 3 11.37 22.51 24.88
N ARG A 4 11.48 22.82 23.59
CA ARG A 4 12.01 21.91 22.56
C ARG A 4 13.54 21.87 22.65
N PRO A 5 14.17 20.69 22.62
CA PRO A 5 15.63 20.62 22.54
C PRO A 5 16.11 21.01 21.11
N PRO A 6 17.32 21.55 20.98
CA PRO A 6 17.86 22.05 19.71
C PRO A 6 18.30 20.92 18.79
N THR A 7 17.98 21.07 17.50
CA THR A 7 18.44 20.21 16.41
C THR A 7 19.95 20.36 16.21
N ARG A 8 20.70 19.30 16.51
CA ARG A 8 22.11 19.21 16.09
C ARG A 8 22.20 18.69 14.66
N GLY A 9 22.62 19.57 13.76
CA GLY A 9 22.97 19.19 12.39
C GLY A 9 24.21 18.27 12.38
N TYR A 10 24.04 17.08 11.85
CA TYR A 10 25.16 16.20 11.49
C TYR A 10 25.53 16.44 10.03
N HIS A 11 26.50 17.33 9.81
CA HIS A 11 27.21 17.39 8.53
C HIS A 11 28.26 16.28 8.52
N ARG A 12 28.00 15.19 7.84
CA ARG A 12 29.03 14.23 7.44
C ARG A 12 29.48 14.61 6.03
N ARG A 13 30.75 14.99 5.89
CA ARG A 13 31.40 15.26 4.60
C ARG A 13 31.41 13.98 3.77
N VAL A 14 30.71 14.02 2.65
CA VAL A 14 30.91 13.08 1.55
C VAL A 14 32.15 13.56 0.80
N SER A 15 33.11 12.69 0.59
CA SER A 15 34.32 12.96 -0.18
C SER A 15 33.95 13.26 -1.64
N PRO A 16 34.52 14.30 -2.26
CA PRO A 16 34.25 14.63 -3.66
C PRO A 16 35.24 13.89 -4.56
N GLU A 17 34.88 12.70 -5.00
CA GLU A 17 35.56 12.08 -6.17
C GLU A 17 34.51 11.33 -6.99
N ASN A 18 33.84 12.07 -7.86
CA ASN A 18 33.33 11.72 -9.20
C ASN A 18 32.47 12.86 -9.75
N GLU A 19 33.08 14.01 -9.95
CA GLU A 19 32.49 15.02 -10.85
C GLU A 19 32.93 14.70 -12.28
N SER A 20 32.02 14.12 -13.07
CA SER A 20 31.86 14.41 -14.50
C SER A 20 30.76 13.53 -15.09
N ASN A 21 29.51 13.90 -14.92
CA ASN A 21 28.44 13.87 -15.90
C ASN A 21 27.20 14.41 -15.20
N SER A 22 26.52 15.38 -15.78
CA SER A 22 25.21 15.88 -15.35
C SER A 22 24.14 14.79 -15.54
N GLY A 23 24.28 13.68 -14.86
CA GLY A 23 23.45 12.49 -14.97
C GLY A 23 22.51 12.36 -13.77
N GLU A 24 21.25 12.45 -14.04
CA GLU A 24 20.17 11.99 -13.19
C GLU A 24 20.50 10.62 -12.56
N PHE A 25 20.18 10.41 -11.26
CA PHE A 25 20.45 9.14 -10.57
C PHE A 25 19.83 7.96 -11.33
N GLN A 26 20.66 6.97 -11.68
CA GLN A 26 20.24 5.77 -12.41
C GLN A 26 19.83 4.66 -11.44
N PHE A 27 18.62 4.14 -11.59
CA PHE A 27 18.12 3.03 -10.79
C PHE A 27 18.47 1.69 -11.43
N ASN A 28 19.38 0.96 -10.82
CA ASN A 28 19.66 -0.44 -11.14
C ASN A 28 18.80 -1.32 -10.23
N VAL A 29 17.74 -1.87 -10.79
CA VAL A 29 16.62 -2.45 -10.03
C VAL A 29 16.79 -3.94 -9.83
N GLY A 30 16.70 -4.40 -8.59
CA GLY A 30 16.46 -5.79 -8.22
C GLY A 30 15.00 -6.00 -7.82
N VAL A 31 14.33 -7.04 -8.33
CA VAL A 31 12.92 -7.31 -8.01
C VAL A 31 12.77 -8.64 -7.29
N ILE A 32 12.34 -8.60 -6.04
CA ILE A 32 12.00 -9.78 -5.23
C ILE A 32 10.49 -9.99 -5.30
N GLY A 33 10.04 -11.16 -5.78
CA GLY A 33 8.63 -11.40 -6.13
C GLY A 33 8.31 -11.06 -7.58
N ALA A 34 9.29 -11.15 -8.47
CA ALA A 34 9.28 -10.66 -9.86
C ALA A 34 8.15 -11.21 -10.75
N THR A 35 7.65 -12.42 -10.49
CA THR A 35 6.57 -13.07 -11.26
C THR A 35 5.21 -13.04 -10.56
N GLY A 36 5.10 -12.27 -9.47
CA GLY A 36 3.87 -12.10 -8.69
C GLY A 36 2.87 -11.16 -9.35
N TYR A 37 1.67 -11.07 -8.74
CA TYR A 37 0.56 -10.21 -9.17
C TYR A 37 0.98 -8.77 -9.42
N ILE A 38 1.81 -8.17 -8.54
CA ILE A 38 2.26 -6.78 -8.67
C ILE A 38 3.68 -6.69 -9.24
N GLY A 39 4.53 -7.69 -9.03
CA GLY A 39 5.90 -7.68 -9.54
C GLY A 39 5.96 -7.65 -11.08
N SER A 40 5.09 -8.40 -11.75
CA SER A 40 5.04 -8.43 -13.22
C SER A 40 4.68 -7.07 -13.84
N PRO A 41 3.60 -6.37 -13.44
CA PRO A 41 3.32 -5.02 -13.96
C PRO A 41 4.39 -4.00 -13.57
N TYR A 42 5.02 -4.11 -12.40
CA TYR A 42 6.13 -3.21 -12.03
C TYR A 42 7.32 -3.35 -12.97
N ARG A 43 7.70 -4.58 -13.31
CA ARG A 43 8.76 -4.83 -14.28
C ARG A 43 8.45 -4.19 -15.65
N ALA A 44 7.21 -4.34 -16.13
CA ALA A 44 6.78 -3.73 -17.40
C ALA A 44 6.93 -2.20 -17.37
N GLU A 45 6.49 -1.56 -16.29
CA GLU A 45 6.59 -0.10 -16.14
C GLU A 45 8.05 0.38 -16.00
N ILE A 46 8.93 -0.40 -15.34
CA ILE A 46 10.35 -0.05 -15.20
C ILE A 46 11.06 -0.12 -16.54
N ARG A 47 10.75 -1.11 -17.41
CA ARG A 47 11.31 -1.18 -18.76
C ARG A 47 11.04 0.07 -19.60
N GLU A 48 9.89 0.70 -19.37
CA GLU A 48 9.48 1.91 -20.08
C GLU A 48 9.98 3.21 -19.41
N ALA A 49 10.47 3.13 -18.18
CA ALA A 49 10.88 4.30 -17.41
C ALA A 49 12.33 4.71 -17.73
N THR A 50 12.52 6.00 -18.02
CA THR A 50 13.85 6.56 -18.26
C THR A 50 14.71 6.55 -16.99
N GLY A 51 15.98 6.22 -17.11
CA GLY A 51 16.91 6.26 -16.00
C GLY A 51 16.76 5.09 -15.02
N ALA A 52 16.23 3.96 -15.50
CA ALA A 52 16.14 2.72 -14.75
C ALA A 52 16.40 1.51 -15.64
N ARG A 53 16.93 0.45 -15.06
CA ARG A 53 17.07 -0.86 -15.71
C ARG A 53 16.91 -1.97 -14.68
N ILE A 54 16.37 -3.10 -15.08
CA ILE A 54 16.27 -4.29 -14.25
C ILE A 54 17.58 -5.06 -14.37
N VAL A 55 18.20 -5.37 -13.23
CA VAL A 55 19.50 -6.05 -13.15
C VAL A 55 19.35 -7.47 -12.63
N ALA A 56 18.43 -7.67 -11.65
CA ALA A 56 18.29 -8.92 -10.94
C ALA A 56 16.81 -9.22 -10.69
N LEU A 57 16.41 -10.47 -10.87
CA LEU A 57 15.05 -10.96 -10.61
C LEU A 57 15.09 -12.15 -9.67
N CYS A 58 14.20 -12.14 -8.67
CA CYS A 58 13.99 -13.25 -7.77
C CYS A 58 12.53 -13.73 -7.80
N ALA A 59 12.33 -15.01 -8.09
CA ALA A 59 11.03 -15.68 -7.99
C ALA A 59 11.20 -17.20 -7.87
N ARG A 60 10.20 -17.88 -7.28
CA ARG A 60 10.24 -19.33 -7.02
C ARG A 60 9.96 -20.18 -8.26
N ARG A 61 9.11 -19.69 -9.20
CA ARG A 61 8.70 -20.46 -10.39
C ARG A 61 9.68 -20.21 -11.51
N ARG A 62 10.54 -21.20 -11.76
CA ARG A 62 11.68 -21.11 -12.67
C ARG A 62 11.28 -20.72 -14.09
N GLU A 63 10.28 -21.37 -14.66
CA GLU A 63 9.83 -21.10 -16.04
C GLU A 63 9.39 -19.65 -16.23
N LEU A 64 8.60 -19.12 -15.29
CA LEU A 64 8.17 -17.72 -15.34
C LEU A 64 9.32 -16.73 -15.08
N LEU A 65 10.29 -17.16 -14.28
CA LEU A 65 11.47 -16.33 -14.00
C LEU A 65 12.38 -16.25 -15.23
N ASP A 66 12.56 -17.34 -15.96
CA ASP A 66 13.35 -17.36 -17.19
C ASP A 66 12.70 -16.48 -18.26
N GLN A 67 11.38 -16.59 -18.47
CA GLN A 67 10.66 -15.69 -19.37
C GLN A 67 10.81 -14.21 -18.94
N ALA A 68 10.67 -13.92 -17.65
CA ALA A 68 10.84 -12.59 -17.12
C ALA A 68 12.25 -12.04 -17.36
N GLY A 69 13.26 -12.90 -17.23
CA GLY A 69 14.65 -12.56 -17.49
C GLY A 69 14.92 -12.21 -18.96
N GLU A 70 14.34 -12.94 -19.90
CA GLU A 70 14.41 -12.64 -21.33
C GLU A 70 13.73 -11.31 -21.66
N GLU A 71 12.52 -11.08 -21.11
CA GLU A 71 11.78 -9.83 -21.31
C GLU A 71 12.52 -8.59 -20.81
N ASP A 72 13.20 -8.70 -19.67
CA ASP A 72 13.83 -7.57 -18.96
C ASP A 72 15.33 -7.41 -19.28
N GLY A 73 15.95 -8.42 -19.86
CA GLY A 73 17.42 -8.46 -20.06
C GLY A 73 18.18 -8.52 -18.72
N ALA A 74 17.59 -9.13 -17.68
CA ALA A 74 18.20 -9.20 -16.36
C ALA A 74 19.39 -10.18 -16.32
N GLY A 75 20.50 -9.75 -15.74
CA GLY A 75 21.72 -10.56 -15.66
C GLY A 75 21.71 -11.64 -14.58
N LEU A 76 20.90 -11.44 -13.50
CA LEU A 76 20.76 -12.40 -12.41
C LEU A 76 19.30 -12.90 -12.33
N LEU A 77 19.11 -14.21 -12.40
CA LEU A 77 17.83 -14.91 -12.20
C LEU A 77 17.99 -15.94 -11.09
N THR A 78 17.32 -15.74 -9.94
CA THR A 78 17.52 -16.57 -8.75
C THR A 78 16.21 -16.82 -7.99
N ASP A 79 16.15 -17.88 -7.19
CA ASP A 79 15.10 -18.10 -6.20
C ASP A 79 15.51 -17.68 -4.77
N ASN A 80 16.76 -17.22 -4.61
CA ASN A 80 17.31 -16.72 -3.37
C ASN A 80 17.40 -15.19 -3.38
N TRP A 81 16.46 -14.54 -2.71
CA TRP A 81 16.40 -13.07 -2.64
C TRP A 81 17.67 -12.42 -2.09
N ARG A 82 18.49 -13.13 -1.27
CA ARG A 82 19.75 -12.60 -0.73
C ARG A 82 20.77 -12.32 -1.83
N GLU A 83 20.73 -13.06 -2.93
CA GLU A 83 21.60 -12.82 -4.07
C GLU A 83 21.25 -11.51 -4.78
N VAL A 84 19.95 -11.14 -4.85
CA VAL A 84 19.52 -9.84 -5.36
C VAL A 84 20.04 -8.71 -4.48
N VAL A 85 19.90 -8.84 -3.15
CA VAL A 85 20.35 -7.82 -2.18
C VAL A 85 21.87 -7.64 -2.21
N SER A 86 22.64 -8.75 -2.32
CA SER A 86 24.11 -8.72 -2.35
C SER A 86 24.70 -8.35 -3.71
N HIS A 87 23.88 -8.27 -4.77
CA HIS A 87 24.37 -7.96 -6.12
C HIS A 87 24.96 -6.54 -6.17
N GLN A 88 26.20 -6.43 -6.65
CA GLN A 88 26.97 -5.18 -6.61
C GLN A 88 26.34 -4.05 -7.44
N ASP A 89 25.79 -4.39 -8.60
CA ASP A 89 25.19 -3.39 -9.50
C ASP A 89 23.78 -2.94 -9.05
N VAL A 90 23.08 -3.71 -8.20
CA VAL A 90 21.76 -3.31 -7.68
C VAL A 90 21.91 -2.18 -6.68
N ASN A 91 21.20 -1.07 -6.88
CA ASN A 91 21.12 0.05 -5.93
C ASN A 91 19.70 0.34 -5.43
N PHE A 92 18.70 -0.24 -6.07
CA PHE A 92 17.29 -0.11 -5.70
C PHE A 92 16.61 -1.48 -5.73
N VAL A 93 15.95 -1.85 -4.64
CA VAL A 93 15.27 -3.15 -4.52
C VAL A 93 13.76 -2.94 -4.39
N ILE A 94 13.00 -3.75 -5.11
CA ILE A 94 11.56 -3.85 -4.97
C ILE A 94 11.25 -5.15 -4.24
N VAL A 95 10.56 -5.05 -3.08
CA VAL A 95 10.06 -6.19 -2.34
C VAL A 95 8.55 -6.30 -2.59
N ALA A 96 8.15 -7.29 -3.37
CA ALA A 96 6.77 -7.52 -3.84
C ALA A 96 6.32 -8.97 -3.55
N THR A 97 6.66 -9.45 -2.36
CA THR A 97 6.35 -10.77 -1.83
C THR A 97 5.07 -10.76 -0.98
N PRO A 98 4.60 -11.89 -0.43
CA PRO A 98 3.63 -11.90 0.67
C PRO A 98 4.13 -11.14 1.90
N ASP A 99 3.20 -10.58 2.68
CA ASP A 99 3.45 -9.66 3.81
C ASP A 99 4.49 -10.20 4.80
N ALA A 100 4.38 -11.47 5.19
CA ALA A 100 5.29 -12.12 6.16
C ALA A 100 6.74 -12.26 5.67
N LEU A 101 7.01 -12.02 4.40
CA LEU A 101 8.35 -12.13 3.82
C LEU A 101 9.03 -10.76 3.60
N HIS A 102 8.38 -9.67 4.01
CA HIS A 102 8.92 -8.32 3.81
C HIS A 102 10.05 -8.00 4.78
N HIS A 103 9.86 -8.24 6.08
CA HIS A 103 10.75 -7.74 7.13
C HIS A 103 12.21 -8.16 6.91
N GLU A 104 12.47 -9.46 6.77
CA GLU A 104 13.85 -9.97 6.63
C GLU A 104 14.55 -9.41 5.37
N ALA A 105 13.80 -9.35 4.24
CA ALA A 105 14.34 -8.82 2.98
C ALA A 105 14.62 -7.31 3.07
N VAL A 106 13.71 -6.54 3.67
CA VAL A 106 13.85 -5.08 3.82
C VAL A 106 15.01 -4.74 4.76
N MET A 107 15.15 -5.44 5.89
CA MET A 107 16.27 -5.24 6.82
C MET A 107 17.61 -5.52 6.14
N ALA A 108 17.72 -6.61 5.39
CA ALA A 108 18.93 -6.92 4.62
C ALA A 108 19.23 -5.87 3.54
N CYS A 109 18.20 -5.30 2.89
CA CYS A 109 18.38 -4.19 1.94
C CYS A 109 18.95 -2.94 2.63
N ALA A 110 18.46 -2.60 3.83
CA ALA A 110 18.98 -1.47 4.61
C ALA A 110 20.46 -1.68 4.99
N GLU A 111 20.81 -2.88 5.49
CA GLU A 111 22.18 -3.24 5.82
C GLU A 111 23.12 -3.19 4.61
N ALA A 112 22.63 -3.57 3.42
CA ALA A 112 23.37 -3.52 2.17
C ALA A 112 23.39 -2.13 1.49
N GLY A 113 22.78 -1.11 2.10
CA GLY A 113 22.74 0.26 1.59
C GLY A 113 21.88 0.42 0.31
N LYS A 114 20.84 -0.42 0.12
CA LYS A 114 19.98 -0.37 -1.05
C LYS A 114 18.78 0.54 -0.80
N HIS A 115 18.44 1.39 -1.76
CA HIS A 115 17.16 2.09 -1.78
C HIS A 115 16.01 1.09 -2.00
N LEU A 116 14.78 1.45 -1.64
CA LEU A 116 13.68 0.48 -1.51
C LEU A 116 12.36 0.98 -2.08
N LEU A 117 11.61 0.07 -2.71
CA LEU A 117 10.16 0.06 -2.70
C LEU A 117 9.71 -1.21 -1.99
N CYS A 118 8.96 -1.07 -0.89
CA CYS A 118 8.35 -2.19 -0.18
C CYS A 118 6.84 -2.18 -0.40
N GLU A 119 6.28 -3.30 -0.86
CA GLU A 119 4.83 -3.44 -0.97
C GLU A 119 4.13 -3.29 0.39
N LYS A 120 2.88 -2.87 0.29
CA LYS A 120 1.98 -2.74 1.45
C LYS A 120 1.18 -4.06 1.67
N PRO A 121 0.79 -4.35 2.92
CA PRO A 121 1.30 -3.76 4.16
C PRO A 121 2.79 -4.05 4.33
N VAL A 122 3.51 -3.14 4.98
CA VAL A 122 4.98 -3.26 5.03
C VAL A 122 5.47 -4.44 5.87
N GLY A 123 4.66 -4.93 6.81
CA GLY A 123 4.98 -6.08 7.67
C GLY A 123 3.71 -6.75 8.19
N VAL A 124 3.85 -7.76 9.02
CA VAL A 124 2.72 -8.48 9.64
C VAL A 124 2.35 -7.92 11.01
N ASN A 125 3.13 -6.99 11.54
CA ASN A 125 2.86 -6.29 12.80
C ASN A 125 3.60 -4.94 12.88
N ALA A 126 3.16 -4.08 13.80
CA ALA A 126 3.70 -2.74 13.96
C ALA A 126 5.17 -2.70 14.42
N SER A 127 5.65 -3.71 15.15
CA SER A 127 7.06 -3.80 15.57
C SER A 127 7.98 -3.96 14.37
N GLU A 128 7.68 -4.93 13.49
CA GLU A 128 8.44 -5.12 12.24
C GLU A 128 8.42 -3.87 11.37
N ALA A 129 7.24 -3.25 11.20
CA ALA A 129 7.10 -2.04 10.41
C ALA A 129 7.93 -0.87 10.98
N TYR A 130 8.00 -0.76 12.32
CA TYR A 130 8.84 0.23 12.99
C TYR A 130 10.33 -0.03 12.78
N GLU A 131 10.77 -1.29 12.94
CA GLU A 131 12.17 -1.67 12.73
C GLU A 131 12.65 -1.35 11.32
N MET A 132 11.83 -1.68 10.31
CA MET A 132 12.12 -1.35 8.91
C MET A 132 12.23 0.15 8.67
N TRP A 133 11.26 0.93 9.18
CA TRP A 133 11.32 2.39 9.07
C TRP A 133 12.55 2.96 9.78
N ALA A 134 12.82 2.52 11.02
CA ALA A 134 13.97 2.99 11.79
C ALA A 134 15.29 2.70 11.08
N ALA A 135 15.48 1.51 10.52
CA ALA A 135 16.67 1.13 9.77
C ALA A 135 16.91 2.05 8.57
N TYR A 136 15.87 2.33 7.77
CA TYR A 136 15.97 3.20 6.61
C TYR A 136 16.20 4.68 6.96
N ARG A 137 15.51 5.17 8.00
CA ARG A 137 15.73 6.51 8.55
C ARG A 137 17.16 6.71 9.04
N ASP A 138 17.67 5.75 9.81
CA ASP A 138 18.99 5.84 10.43
C ASP A 138 20.12 5.67 9.40
N ALA A 139 19.88 4.91 8.34
CA ALA A 139 20.80 4.76 7.21
C ALA A 139 20.72 5.92 6.20
N GLY A 140 19.71 6.78 6.27
CA GLY A 140 19.51 7.87 5.30
C GLY A 140 19.21 7.39 3.88
N LEU A 141 18.58 6.23 3.75
CA LEU A 141 18.26 5.62 2.46
C LEU A 141 16.88 6.06 1.98
N ALA A 142 16.74 6.30 0.68
CA ALA A 142 15.46 6.61 0.07
C ALA A 142 14.58 5.36 -0.01
N HIS A 143 13.30 5.52 0.35
CA HIS A 143 12.34 4.41 0.38
C HIS A 143 10.93 4.86 0.00
N TYR A 144 10.13 3.93 -0.53
CA TYR A 144 8.80 4.17 -1.03
C TYR A 144 7.86 3.03 -0.61
N VAL A 145 6.62 3.37 -0.21
CA VAL A 145 5.54 2.41 0.01
C VAL A 145 4.37 2.74 -0.92
N PRO A 146 3.88 1.81 -1.75
CA PRO A 146 3.00 2.11 -2.87
C PRO A 146 1.52 2.28 -2.45
N PHE A 147 1.20 3.29 -1.66
CA PHE A 147 -0.18 3.68 -1.37
C PHE A 147 -0.79 4.43 -2.56
N TRP A 148 -1.10 3.69 -3.63
CA TRP A 148 -1.53 4.25 -4.92
C TRP A 148 -2.80 5.08 -4.86
N THR A 149 -3.67 4.88 -3.88
CA THR A 149 -4.92 5.64 -3.73
C THR A 149 -4.66 7.14 -3.60
N ARG A 150 -3.53 7.56 -3.03
CA ARG A 150 -3.13 8.98 -2.97
C ARG A 150 -3.00 9.64 -4.34
N PHE A 151 -2.85 8.85 -5.41
CA PHE A 151 -2.67 9.31 -6.78
C PHE A 151 -3.90 9.08 -7.67
N CYS A 152 -4.98 8.49 -7.14
CA CYS A 152 -6.26 8.39 -7.84
C CYS A 152 -6.87 9.77 -8.01
N ALA A 153 -7.21 10.15 -9.24
CA ALA A 153 -7.68 11.49 -9.55
C ALA A 153 -8.88 11.96 -8.71
N PRO A 154 -9.93 11.14 -8.43
CA PRO A 154 -11.02 11.56 -7.55
C PRO A 154 -10.58 11.90 -6.12
N PHE A 155 -9.61 11.17 -5.55
CA PHE A 155 -9.09 11.45 -4.21
C PHE A 155 -8.20 12.70 -4.18
N VAL A 156 -7.38 12.91 -5.22
CA VAL A 156 -6.61 14.16 -5.38
C VAL A 156 -7.56 15.35 -5.41
N ARG A 157 -8.65 15.25 -6.18
CA ARG A 157 -9.67 16.30 -6.26
C ARG A 157 -10.38 16.52 -4.93
N ALA A 158 -10.72 15.47 -4.21
CA ALA A 158 -11.32 15.58 -2.87
C ALA A 158 -10.39 16.31 -1.89
N ARG A 159 -9.07 16.06 -1.96
CA ARG A 159 -8.08 16.76 -1.15
C ARG A 159 -8.03 18.26 -1.46
N GLU A 160 -8.03 18.66 -2.73
CA GLU A 160 -8.09 20.06 -3.13
C GLU A 160 -9.34 20.77 -2.56
N LEU A 161 -10.49 20.10 -2.59
CA LEU A 161 -11.74 20.62 -2.02
C LEU A 161 -11.68 20.74 -0.49
N LEU A 162 -11.02 19.80 0.21
CA LEU A 162 -10.76 19.89 1.64
C LEU A 162 -9.85 21.07 1.97
N GLU A 163 -8.74 21.23 1.26
CA GLU A 163 -7.74 22.29 1.44
C GLU A 163 -8.33 23.68 1.13
N SER A 164 -9.33 23.77 0.25
CA SER A 164 -10.07 25.01 0.00
C SER A 164 -10.95 25.49 1.16
N GLY A 165 -11.15 24.63 2.18
CA GLY A 165 -12.02 24.92 3.34
C GLY A 165 -13.52 24.85 3.03
N LEU A 166 -13.91 24.26 1.87
CA LEU A 166 -15.30 24.12 1.43
C LEU A 166 -16.16 23.36 2.45
N LEU A 167 -15.61 22.31 3.07
CA LEU A 167 -16.34 21.47 4.03
C LEU A 167 -16.30 22.02 5.47
N GLY A 168 -15.42 22.96 5.77
CA GLY A 168 -15.12 23.38 7.13
C GLY A 168 -14.33 22.32 7.90
N GLU A 169 -14.54 22.22 9.21
CA GLU A 169 -13.92 21.18 10.06
C GLU A 169 -14.61 19.83 9.83
N ILE A 170 -13.84 18.80 9.50
CA ILE A 170 -14.38 17.43 9.36
C ILE A 170 -14.70 16.86 10.74
N ARG A 171 -15.92 16.37 10.90
CA ARG A 171 -16.45 15.78 12.14
C ARG A 171 -16.78 14.30 12.01
N GLY A 172 -17.05 13.83 10.79
CA GLY A 172 -17.40 12.44 10.54
C GLY A 172 -16.91 11.93 9.20
N VAL A 173 -16.61 10.65 9.14
CA VAL A 173 -16.18 9.95 7.91
C VAL A 173 -16.92 8.64 7.79
N VAL A 174 -17.40 8.32 6.59
CA VAL A 174 -17.90 6.99 6.24
C VAL A 174 -17.16 6.50 5.02
N TYR A 175 -16.48 5.37 5.12
CA TYR A 175 -15.74 4.77 4.02
C TYR A 175 -16.23 3.34 3.75
N ARG A 176 -16.45 3.00 2.49
CA ARG A 176 -16.88 1.67 2.03
C ARG A 176 -15.92 1.18 0.96
N TRP A 177 -15.04 0.27 1.32
CA TRP A 177 -14.12 -0.32 0.34
C TRP A 177 -14.46 -1.78 0.09
N HIS A 178 -15.27 -2.00 -0.92
CA HIS A 178 -15.61 -3.34 -1.38
C HIS A 178 -14.75 -3.72 -2.58
N ASN A 179 -14.04 -4.82 -2.48
CA ASN A 179 -13.22 -5.38 -3.55
C ASN A 179 -13.67 -6.84 -3.79
N PRO A 180 -14.88 -7.04 -4.37
CA PRO A 180 -15.52 -8.35 -4.44
C PRO A 180 -14.64 -9.33 -5.22
N ARG A 181 -14.38 -10.48 -4.61
CA ARG A 181 -13.73 -11.64 -5.21
C ARG A 181 -14.79 -12.70 -5.50
N PRO A 182 -14.73 -13.42 -6.62
CA PRO A 182 -15.63 -14.54 -6.86
C PRO A 182 -15.60 -15.55 -5.69
N ASP A 183 -16.76 -16.12 -5.35
CA ASP A 183 -16.88 -17.14 -4.28
C ASP A 183 -16.17 -18.44 -4.64
N ASP A 184 -16.06 -18.75 -5.93
CA ASP A 184 -15.35 -19.87 -6.53
C ASP A 184 -13.88 -19.56 -6.87
N MET A 185 -13.36 -18.37 -6.51
CA MET A 185 -11.94 -18.07 -6.70
C MET A 185 -11.06 -19.01 -5.85
N PRO A 186 -9.99 -19.61 -6.43
CA PRO A 186 -9.06 -20.43 -5.67
C PRO A 186 -8.35 -19.68 -4.53
N LEU A 187 -7.82 -20.48 -3.57
CA LEU A 187 -7.02 -19.98 -2.47
C LEU A 187 -5.77 -19.25 -2.97
N THR A 188 -5.43 -18.14 -2.33
CA THR A 188 -4.17 -17.42 -2.53
C THR A 188 -3.45 -17.24 -1.19
N TRP A 189 -2.20 -16.78 -1.21
CA TRP A 189 -1.47 -16.50 0.03
C TRP A 189 -2.17 -15.48 0.95
N ARG A 190 -3.06 -14.64 0.40
CA ARG A 190 -3.83 -13.65 1.17
C ARG A 190 -4.88 -14.29 2.09
N ASP A 191 -5.22 -15.51 1.80
CA ASP A 191 -6.20 -16.32 2.54
C ASP A 191 -5.54 -17.12 3.68
N ASP A 192 -4.18 -17.06 3.78
CA ASP A 192 -3.37 -17.74 4.80
C ASP A 192 -2.80 -16.75 5.81
N ALA A 193 -3.21 -16.87 7.09
CA ALA A 193 -2.74 -16.01 8.19
C ALA A 193 -1.22 -16.17 8.50
N GLY A 194 -0.58 -17.23 7.99
CA GLY A 194 0.87 -17.39 8.08
C GLY A 194 1.64 -16.52 7.07
N LEU A 195 0.97 -16.03 6.03
CA LEU A 195 1.58 -15.23 4.94
C LEU A 195 1.03 -13.80 4.86
N SER A 196 -0.22 -13.59 5.27
CA SER A 196 -0.89 -12.29 5.27
C SER A 196 -1.12 -11.79 6.69
N ALA A 197 -0.93 -10.49 6.93
CA ALA A 197 -1.08 -9.89 8.25
C ALA A 197 -2.50 -10.04 8.83
N ALA A 198 -3.55 -9.72 8.06
CA ALA A 198 -4.94 -9.78 8.51
C ALA A 198 -5.96 -9.83 7.37
N GLY A 199 -5.62 -10.45 6.23
CA GLY A 199 -6.53 -10.58 5.08
C GLY A 199 -7.03 -9.23 4.56
N SER A 200 -8.34 -9.04 4.48
CA SER A 200 -8.95 -7.80 3.95
C SER A 200 -8.61 -6.56 4.78
N ILE A 201 -8.38 -6.68 6.09
CA ILE A 201 -7.94 -5.57 6.95
C ILE A 201 -6.57 -5.08 6.50
N ALA A 202 -5.63 -5.99 6.24
CA ALA A 202 -4.29 -5.66 5.78
C ALA A 202 -4.28 -5.23 4.31
N ASP A 203 -5.01 -5.90 3.43
CA ASP A 203 -4.99 -5.64 1.99
C ASP A 203 -5.67 -4.31 1.64
N VAL A 204 -6.99 -4.19 1.81
CA VAL A 204 -7.73 -2.96 1.44
C VAL A 204 -7.88 -1.96 2.60
N GLY A 205 -7.87 -2.44 3.85
CA GLY A 205 -7.95 -1.58 5.03
C GLY A 205 -6.72 -0.68 5.17
N SER A 206 -5.54 -1.18 4.82
CA SER A 206 -4.30 -0.38 4.78
C SER A 206 -4.40 0.81 3.81
N HIS A 207 -4.90 0.58 2.60
CA HIS A 207 -5.15 1.66 1.65
C HIS A 207 -6.20 2.65 2.14
N ALA A 208 -7.30 2.17 2.72
CA ALA A 208 -8.37 3.03 3.20
C ALA A 208 -7.88 3.96 4.32
N TYR A 209 -7.18 3.40 5.31
CA TYR A 209 -6.65 4.21 6.41
C TYR A 209 -5.56 5.18 5.96
N ASP A 210 -4.63 4.73 5.11
CA ASP A 210 -3.62 5.61 4.53
C ASP A 210 -4.23 6.78 3.77
N THR A 211 -5.25 6.51 2.95
CA THR A 211 -5.97 7.55 2.20
C THR A 211 -6.57 8.60 3.14
N LEU A 212 -7.19 8.19 4.25
CA LEU A 212 -7.78 9.11 5.21
C LEU A 212 -6.71 9.90 5.98
N ARG A 213 -5.61 9.26 6.38
CA ARG A 213 -4.46 9.95 6.96
C ARG A 213 -3.93 11.05 6.04
N TRP A 214 -3.77 10.71 4.76
CA TRP A 214 -3.28 11.64 3.74
C TRP A 214 -4.27 12.77 3.45
N LEU A 215 -5.58 12.48 3.39
CA LEU A 215 -6.61 13.50 3.15
C LEU A 215 -6.77 14.45 4.32
N LEU A 216 -6.75 13.94 5.56
CA LEU A 216 -7.16 14.68 6.75
C LEU A 216 -5.97 15.18 7.57
N GLY A 217 -4.78 14.58 7.42
CA GLY A 217 -3.61 14.88 8.24
C GLY A 217 -3.78 14.47 9.71
N ARG A 218 -4.55 13.40 9.98
CA ARG A 218 -4.95 12.96 11.33
C ARG A 218 -4.62 11.50 11.57
N GLU A 219 -4.42 11.17 12.85
CA GLU A 219 -4.18 9.79 13.29
C GLU A 219 -5.37 9.27 14.11
N ALA A 220 -5.68 7.97 13.95
CA ALA A 220 -6.62 7.29 14.83
C ALA A 220 -6.00 7.09 16.21
N THR A 221 -6.80 7.28 17.27
CA THR A 221 -6.38 7.07 18.65
C THR A 221 -6.85 5.74 19.23
N ARG A 222 -8.07 5.34 18.86
CA ARG A 222 -8.66 4.06 19.26
C ARG A 222 -9.64 3.54 18.23
N VAL A 223 -9.78 2.22 18.15
CA VAL A 223 -10.65 1.54 17.19
C VAL A 223 -11.53 0.50 17.88
N GLN A 224 -12.69 0.23 17.29
CA GLN A 224 -13.51 -0.93 17.57
C GLN A 224 -13.87 -1.61 16.25
N ALA A 225 -13.74 -2.93 16.18
CA ALA A 225 -13.97 -3.68 14.96
C ALA A 225 -14.74 -4.98 15.19
N HIS A 226 -15.53 -5.34 14.18
CA HIS A 226 -16.02 -6.69 13.95
C HIS A 226 -15.41 -7.17 12.62
N ALA A 227 -14.86 -8.39 12.60
CA ALA A 227 -14.35 -9.01 11.39
C ALA A 227 -14.76 -10.48 11.33
N ASP A 228 -14.93 -10.99 10.11
CA ASP A 228 -15.36 -12.36 9.86
C ASP A 228 -14.73 -12.92 8.59
N THR A 229 -14.80 -14.25 8.46
CA THR A 229 -14.42 -15.02 7.27
C THR A 229 -15.70 -15.58 6.65
N ILE A 230 -16.36 -14.78 5.82
CA ILE A 230 -17.66 -15.11 5.20
C ILE A 230 -17.49 -16.23 4.15
N THR A 231 -16.34 -16.30 3.51
CA THR A 231 -15.97 -17.40 2.59
C THR A 231 -14.93 -18.29 3.27
N PRO A 232 -15.37 -19.33 4.05
CA PRO A 232 -14.48 -20.01 5.01
C PRO A 232 -13.52 -21.01 4.40
N ASP A 233 -13.74 -21.43 3.14
CA ASP A 233 -12.88 -22.36 2.42
C ASP A 233 -12.88 -22.09 0.91
N ARG A 234 -11.76 -22.40 0.25
CA ARG A 234 -11.55 -22.20 -1.18
C ARG A 234 -10.85 -23.42 -1.78
N ALA A 235 -10.98 -23.60 -3.10
CA ALA A 235 -10.21 -24.60 -3.82
C ALA A 235 -8.71 -24.31 -3.70
N ASP A 236 -7.93 -25.34 -3.37
CA ASP A 236 -6.49 -25.24 -3.23
C ASP A 236 -5.81 -25.78 -4.50
N LEU A 237 -5.36 -24.90 -5.33
CA LEU A 237 -4.64 -25.20 -6.57
C LEU A 237 -3.11 -25.02 -6.42
N GLY A 238 -2.64 -24.93 -5.17
CA GLY A 238 -1.23 -24.71 -4.86
C GLY A 238 -0.83 -23.23 -4.95
N ALA A 239 0.45 -22.97 -5.16
CA ALA A 239 1.02 -21.62 -5.11
C ALA A 239 0.72 -20.82 -6.41
N ILE A 240 -0.48 -20.30 -6.53
CA ILE A 240 -0.89 -19.42 -7.62
C ILE A 240 -0.97 -17.96 -7.15
N ASN A 241 -0.79 -17.02 -8.07
CA ASN A 241 -0.95 -15.60 -7.78
C ASN A 241 -2.42 -15.15 -7.96
N LEU A 242 -2.75 -13.91 -7.57
CA LEU A 242 -4.11 -13.41 -7.65
C LEU A 242 -4.65 -13.31 -9.09
N THR A 243 -3.81 -12.98 -10.08
CA THR A 243 -4.22 -12.93 -11.49
C THR A 243 -4.65 -14.31 -11.97
N GLU A 244 -3.86 -15.33 -11.65
CA GLU A 244 -4.15 -16.73 -11.97
C GLU A 244 -5.42 -17.21 -11.27
N ALA A 245 -5.56 -16.89 -9.98
CA ALA A 245 -6.74 -17.25 -9.20
C ALA A 245 -8.03 -16.63 -9.77
N LEU A 246 -8.00 -15.36 -10.16
CA LEU A 246 -9.13 -14.69 -10.80
C LEU A 246 -9.45 -15.27 -12.19
N GLY A 247 -8.42 -15.66 -12.95
CA GLY A 247 -8.59 -16.32 -14.26
C GLY A 247 -9.08 -17.76 -14.21
N GLN A 248 -8.97 -18.41 -13.04
CA GLN A 248 -9.38 -19.79 -12.80
C GLN A 248 -10.68 -19.90 -11.99
N SER A 249 -11.42 -18.81 -11.77
CA SER A 249 -12.76 -18.86 -11.21
C SER A 249 -13.67 -19.69 -12.11
N GLY A 250 -14.51 -20.56 -11.53
CA GLY A 250 -15.41 -21.44 -12.23
C GLY A 250 -15.51 -22.83 -11.59
N ASP A 251 -15.93 -23.83 -12.35
CA ASP A 251 -16.11 -25.19 -11.83
C ASP A 251 -14.79 -25.85 -11.40
N GLN A 252 -14.62 -25.99 -10.09
CA GLN A 252 -13.49 -26.63 -9.43
C GLN A 252 -13.94 -27.81 -8.57
N SER A 253 -15.02 -28.50 -8.98
CA SER A 253 -15.70 -29.56 -8.21
C SER A 253 -14.82 -30.76 -7.84
N GLY A 254 -13.64 -30.91 -8.42
CA GLY A 254 -12.68 -31.97 -8.12
C GLY A 254 -11.43 -31.52 -7.35
N ALA A 255 -11.26 -30.20 -7.10
CA ALA A 255 -10.08 -29.72 -6.43
C ALA A 255 -10.17 -29.91 -4.89
N PRO A 256 -9.05 -30.21 -4.21
CA PRO A 256 -9.01 -30.15 -2.74
C PRO A 256 -9.39 -28.75 -2.25
N ARG A 257 -9.99 -28.70 -1.06
CA ARG A 257 -10.35 -27.42 -0.43
C ARG A 257 -9.53 -27.18 0.83
N SER A 258 -9.06 -25.97 1.01
CA SER A 258 -8.34 -25.51 2.19
C SER A 258 -9.10 -24.38 2.88
N LYS A 259 -8.93 -24.26 4.20
CA LYS A 259 -9.57 -23.20 4.99
C LYS A 259 -8.93 -21.85 4.72
N VAL A 260 -9.77 -20.83 4.61
CA VAL A 260 -9.36 -19.45 4.73
C VAL A 260 -9.15 -19.13 6.21
N THR A 261 -7.97 -18.64 6.57
CA THR A 261 -7.58 -18.36 7.95
C THR A 261 -7.45 -16.86 8.24
N THR A 262 -7.72 -16.02 7.24
CA THR A 262 -7.73 -14.54 7.34
C THR A 262 -9.16 -14.00 7.25
N PHE A 263 -9.35 -12.72 7.61
CA PHE A 263 -10.63 -12.06 7.49
C PHE A 263 -10.89 -11.59 6.05
N ASP A 264 -12.08 -11.86 5.50
CA ASP A 264 -12.52 -11.35 4.21
C ASP A 264 -13.58 -10.22 4.32
N TYR A 265 -14.01 -9.91 5.55
CA TYR A 265 -14.91 -8.83 5.90
C TYR A 265 -14.48 -8.14 7.20
N ALA A 266 -14.62 -6.81 7.29
CA ALA A 266 -14.57 -6.09 8.55
C ALA A 266 -15.45 -4.82 8.52
N SER A 267 -16.03 -4.49 9.68
CA SER A 267 -16.61 -3.19 9.99
C SER A 267 -15.84 -2.58 11.16
N VAL A 268 -15.39 -1.34 11.00
CA VAL A 268 -14.47 -0.67 11.91
C VAL A 268 -15.03 0.69 12.26
N ALA A 269 -15.04 1.05 13.53
CA ALA A 269 -15.28 2.41 14.02
C ALA A 269 -14.02 2.90 14.73
N TRP A 270 -13.66 4.18 14.58
CA TRP A 270 -12.54 4.78 15.29
C TRP A 270 -12.72 6.26 15.57
N GLU A 271 -11.91 6.76 16.48
CA GLU A 271 -11.80 8.17 16.81
C GLU A 271 -10.44 8.70 16.39
N PHE A 272 -10.43 9.91 15.85
CA PHE A 272 -9.21 10.66 15.57
C PHE A 272 -8.76 11.46 16.81
N ASP A 273 -7.53 11.95 16.78
CA ASP A 273 -6.90 12.73 17.85
C ASP A 273 -7.58 14.07 18.15
N ASP A 274 -8.37 14.61 17.21
CA ASP A 274 -9.16 15.83 17.36
C ASP A 274 -10.64 15.59 17.73
N GLY A 275 -11.03 14.33 17.96
CA GLY A 275 -12.37 13.93 18.32
C GLY A 275 -13.33 13.73 17.15
N ALA A 276 -12.88 13.85 15.90
CA ALA A 276 -13.67 13.39 14.76
C ALA A 276 -13.81 11.85 14.78
N VAL A 277 -14.90 11.35 14.21
CA VAL A 277 -15.20 9.91 14.20
C VAL A 277 -15.25 9.37 12.79
N ALA A 278 -14.91 8.09 12.63
CA ALA A 278 -14.99 7.43 11.34
C ALA A 278 -15.51 6.01 11.42
N THR A 279 -16.11 5.57 10.31
CA THR A 279 -16.51 4.17 10.11
C THR A 279 -15.98 3.69 8.77
N LEU A 280 -15.54 2.43 8.73
CA LEU A 280 -15.09 1.75 7.53
C LEU A 280 -15.76 0.39 7.43
N VAL A 281 -16.34 0.10 6.27
CA VAL A 281 -16.75 -1.26 5.91
C VAL A 281 -15.89 -1.70 4.74
N LEU A 282 -15.18 -2.80 4.92
CA LEU A 282 -14.32 -3.38 3.90
C LEU A 282 -14.66 -4.85 3.65
N SER A 283 -14.47 -5.31 2.42
CA SER A 283 -14.83 -6.67 2.07
C SER A 283 -14.11 -7.15 0.80
N HIS A 284 -13.69 -8.43 0.84
CA HIS A 284 -13.29 -9.23 -0.31
C HIS A 284 -14.38 -10.22 -0.75
N THR A 285 -15.49 -10.28 -0.03
CA THR A 285 -16.55 -11.25 -0.33
C THR A 285 -17.28 -10.93 -1.63
N PRO A 286 -17.92 -11.90 -2.31
CA PRO A 286 -18.65 -11.64 -3.54
C PRO A 286 -19.96 -10.88 -3.33
N PHE A 287 -20.42 -10.70 -2.09
CA PHE A 287 -21.75 -10.19 -1.78
C PHE A 287 -21.84 -8.67 -1.70
N PHE A 288 -20.74 -8.00 -1.35
CA PHE A 288 -20.71 -6.55 -1.25
C PHE A 288 -20.32 -5.92 -2.58
N ARG A 289 -21.18 -5.03 -3.11
CA ARG A 289 -21.02 -4.43 -4.44
C ARG A 289 -20.56 -2.98 -4.35
N LYS A 290 -19.76 -2.55 -5.32
CA LYS A 290 -19.39 -1.13 -5.52
C LYS A 290 -20.54 -0.36 -6.19
N GLY A 291 -20.53 0.97 -6.10
CA GLY A 291 -21.41 1.85 -6.86
C GLY A 291 -22.86 1.93 -6.39
N ILE A 292 -23.21 1.38 -5.20
CA ILE A 292 -24.53 1.52 -4.61
C ILE A 292 -24.65 2.83 -3.83
N ALA A 293 -23.55 3.25 -3.18
CA ALA A 293 -23.45 4.49 -2.41
C ALA A 293 -22.05 5.07 -2.64
N PRO A 294 -21.79 6.34 -2.29
CA PRO A 294 -20.45 6.88 -2.31
C PRO A 294 -19.45 5.97 -1.60
N GLU A 295 -18.26 5.79 -2.18
CA GLU A 295 -17.19 5.01 -1.56
C GLU A 295 -16.69 5.70 -0.29
N LEU A 296 -16.51 7.04 -0.35
CA LEU A 296 -16.09 7.87 0.76
C LEU A 296 -17.06 9.03 0.97
N GLU A 297 -17.45 9.26 2.22
CA GLU A 297 -18.20 10.44 2.66
C GLU A 297 -17.39 11.18 3.72
N LEU A 298 -17.23 12.49 3.52
CA LEU A 298 -16.57 13.41 4.44
C LEU A 298 -17.60 14.42 4.94
N HIS A 299 -17.90 14.42 6.24
CA HIS A 299 -18.91 15.26 6.86
C HIS A 299 -18.24 16.39 7.65
N GLY A 300 -18.34 17.61 7.13
CA GLY A 300 -17.78 18.80 7.75
C GLY A 300 -18.83 19.71 8.35
N THR A 301 -18.36 20.75 9.04
CA THR A 301 -19.23 21.75 9.72
C THR A 301 -19.99 22.67 8.74
N LYS A 302 -19.52 22.79 7.49
CA LYS A 302 -20.14 23.64 6.46
C LYS A 302 -20.86 22.83 5.38
N ALA A 303 -20.33 21.67 5.01
CA ALA A 303 -20.91 20.81 3.99
C ALA A 303 -20.38 19.37 4.13
N SER A 304 -21.03 18.45 3.43
CA SER A 304 -20.56 17.06 3.26
C SER A 304 -20.18 16.80 1.81
N LEU A 305 -19.14 16.00 1.62
CA LEU A 305 -18.65 15.56 0.31
C LEU A 305 -18.78 14.04 0.20
N GLY A 306 -19.47 13.56 -0.82
CA GLY A 306 -19.47 12.16 -1.22
C GLY A 306 -18.55 11.96 -2.43
N LEU A 307 -17.72 10.92 -2.41
CA LEU A 307 -16.85 10.52 -3.52
C LEU A 307 -17.18 9.08 -3.91
N ASP A 308 -17.47 8.86 -5.18
CA ASP A 308 -17.62 7.52 -5.77
C ASP A 308 -16.57 7.31 -6.85
N ARG A 309 -15.58 6.47 -6.57
CA ARG A 309 -14.48 6.17 -7.51
C ARG A 309 -14.94 5.44 -8.78
N VAL A 310 -16.06 4.70 -8.72
CA VAL A 310 -16.58 3.96 -9.87
C VAL A 310 -17.11 4.90 -10.95
N SER A 311 -17.90 5.90 -10.54
CA SER A 311 -18.43 6.91 -11.45
C SER A 311 -17.53 8.14 -11.61
N GLY A 312 -16.61 8.35 -10.70
CA GLY A 312 -15.78 9.56 -10.59
C GLY A 312 -16.52 10.76 -10.00
N ASN A 313 -17.76 10.59 -9.54
CA ASN A 313 -18.58 11.68 -9.06
C ASN A 313 -18.13 12.18 -7.68
N LEU A 314 -18.04 13.51 -7.55
CA LEU A 314 -17.94 14.21 -6.30
C LEU A 314 -19.27 14.95 -6.05
N THR A 315 -19.96 14.57 -5.00
CA THR A 315 -21.29 15.09 -4.64
C THR A 315 -21.17 15.96 -3.38
N LEU A 316 -21.64 17.19 -3.45
CA LEU A 316 -21.67 18.13 -2.32
C LEU A 316 -23.10 18.25 -1.75
N ALA A 317 -23.22 18.16 -0.43
CA ALA A 317 -24.44 18.44 0.29
C ALA A 317 -24.24 19.57 1.29
N LYS A 318 -25.01 20.66 1.18
CA LYS A 318 -25.01 21.77 2.13
C LYS A 318 -26.27 21.76 2.99
N PRO A 319 -26.22 22.32 4.21
CA PRO A 319 -27.42 22.41 5.06
C PRO A 319 -28.58 23.12 4.34
N GLY A 320 -29.74 22.43 4.25
CA GLY A 320 -30.96 22.97 3.64
C GLY A 320 -30.99 22.98 2.11
N GLU A 321 -29.95 22.48 1.44
CA GLU A 321 -29.88 22.37 -0.02
C GLU A 321 -29.93 20.89 -0.44
N PRO A 322 -30.47 20.55 -1.63
CA PRO A 322 -30.31 19.22 -2.20
C PRO A 322 -28.84 18.91 -2.47
N ALA A 323 -28.46 17.64 -2.36
CA ALA A 323 -27.13 17.19 -2.77
C ALA A 323 -26.98 17.31 -4.31
N GLU A 324 -25.82 17.80 -4.76
CA GLU A 324 -25.50 17.99 -6.16
C GLU A 324 -24.13 17.42 -6.52
N ILE A 325 -24.01 16.90 -7.76
CA ILE A 325 -22.68 16.52 -8.30
C ILE A 325 -21.99 17.82 -8.69
N ILE A 326 -20.90 18.14 -8.01
CA ILE A 326 -20.10 19.36 -8.25
C ILE A 326 -18.93 19.12 -9.20
N ASP A 327 -18.52 17.86 -9.36
CA ASP A 327 -17.43 17.47 -10.25
C ASP A 327 -17.56 16.00 -10.65
N THR A 328 -17.00 15.63 -11.80
CA THR A 328 -16.88 14.24 -12.24
C THR A 328 -15.46 14.03 -12.75
N VAL A 329 -14.68 13.32 -11.96
CA VAL A 329 -13.26 13.06 -12.20
C VAL A 329 -13.07 11.55 -12.39
N PRO A 330 -13.00 11.05 -13.62
CA PRO A 330 -12.83 9.62 -13.87
C PRO A 330 -11.47 9.13 -13.38
N ASP A 331 -11.46 7.95 -12.78
CA ASP A 331 -10.22 7.24 -12.44
C ASP A 331 -9.67 6.56 -13.70
N ASN A 332 -8.77 7.24 -14.40
CA ASN A 332 -8.14 6.74 -15.62
C ASN A 332 -6.90 5.86 -15.36
N GLY A 333 -6.74 5.37 -14.10
CA GLY A 333 -5.56 4.64 -13.66
C GLY A 333 -4.32 5.52 -13.52
N PHE A 334 -3.19 4.88 -13.24
CA PHE A 334 -1.96 5.59 -12.85
C PHE A 334 -1.01 5.85 -14.03
N GLY A 335 -1.19 5.14 -15.15
CA GLY A 335 -0.18 5.05 -16.20
C GLY A 335 1.09 4.40 -15.68
N ASN A 336 2.25 4.83 -16.14
CA ASN A 336 3.53 4.33 -15.64
C ASN A 336 3.84 4.95 -14.26
N ARG A 337 3.63 4.18 -13.18
CA ARG A 337 3.80 4.62 -11.79
C ARG A 337 5.24 4.96 -11.44
N PHE A 338 6.19 4.21 -12.01
CA PHE A 338 7.63 4.44 -11.76
C PHE A 338 8.11 5.72 -12.40
N ALA A 339 7.75 5.96 -13.66
CA ALA A 339 8.13 7.18 -14.37
C ALA A 339 7.46 8.45 -13.79
N LYS A 340 6.20 8.33 -13.31
CA LYS A 340 5.44 9.49 -12.84
C LYS A 340 5.64 9.80 -11.36
N TYR A 341 5.78 8.78 -10.51
CA TYR A 341 5.70 8.98 -9.06
C TYR A 341 6.93 8.46 -8.33
N VAL A 342 7.35 7.20 -8.55
CA VAL A 342 8.39 6.57 -7.74
C VAL A 342 9.76 7.20 -7.99
N PHE A 343 10.26 7.13 -9.22
CA PHE A 343 11.61 7.61 -9.51
C PHE A 343 11.77 9.13 -9.34
N PRO A 344 10.84 9.99 -9.76
CA PRO A 344 10.94 11.42 -9.47
C PRO A 344 11.01 11.71 -7.97
N SER A 345 10.12 11.11 -7.16
CA SER A 345 10.12 11.32 -5.71
C SER A 345 11.41 10.84 -5.04
N LEU A 346 11.91 9.67 -5.45
CA LEU A 346 13.16 9.14 -4.89
C LEU A 346 14.38 9.98 -5.30
N ARG A 347 14.43 10.53 -6.53
CA ARG A 347 15.51 11.45 -6.94
C ARG A 347 15.49 12.74 -6.13
N GLN A 348 14.33 13.31 -5.89
CA GLN A 348 14.18 14.48 -5.02
C GLN A 348 14.66 14.18 -3.60
N ALA A 349 14.23 13.04 -3.02
CA ALA A 349 14.68 12.61 -1.70
C ALA A 349 16.20 12.40 -1.63
N LEU A 350 16.80 11.82 -2.66
CA LEU A 350 18.26 11.67 -2.79
C LEU A 350 18.99 13.01 -2.92
N GLY A 351 18.33 14.01 -3.51
CA GLY A 351 18.80 15.39 -3.55
C GLY A 351 18.66 16.15 -2.23
N GLY A 352 18.07 15.52 -1.20
CA GLY A 352 17.83 16.12 0.11
C GLY A 352 16.58 17.00 0.18
N GLU A 353 15.68 16.90 -0.80
CA GLU A 353 14.40 17.61 -0.81
C GLU A 353 13.35 16.84 0.02
N GLU A 354 12.50 17.59 0.71
CA GLU A 354 11.34 17.02 1.40
C GLU A 354 10.25 16.69 0.36
N THR A 355 9.89 15.41 0.28
CA THR A 355 8.91 14.91 -0.69
C THR A 355 7.67 14.39 0.04
N GLY A 356 6.49 14.71 -0.37
CA GLY A 356 5.26 14.20 0.25
C GLY A 356 4.88 12.77 -0.20
N HIS A 357 5.80 11.97 -0.74
CA HIS A 357 5.50 10.62 -1.18
C HIS A 357 5.28 9.65 0.00
N PRO A 358 4.46 8.60 -0.19
CA PRO A 358 4.25 7.61 0.85
C PRO A 358 5.52 6.78 1.09
N ASP A 359 5.87 6.58 2.34
CA ASP A 359 7.14 5.99 2.77
C ASP A 359 6.95 4.90 3.86
N LEU A 360 8.05 4.33 4.37
CA LEU A 360 8.01 3.33 5.45
C LEU A 360 7.43 3.88 6.76
N LYS A 361 7.51 5.19 7.02
CA LYS A 361 6.85 5.81 8.16
C LYS A 361 5.34 5.75 8.03
N ASP A 362 4.82 6.05 6.83
CA ASP A 362 3.41 5.88 6.52
C ASP A 362 3.00 4.41 6.67
N GLY A 363 3.81 3.49 6.14
CA GLY A 363 3.60 2.06 6.28
C GLY A 363 3.50 1.62 7.74
N TRP A 364 4.41 2.08 8.61
CA TRP A 364 4.36 1.83 10.05
C TRP A 364 3.10 2.41 10.71
N ARG A 365 2.73 3.66 10.42
CA ARG A 365 1.51 4.28 10.94
C ARG A 365 0.24 3.52 10.53
N VAL A 366 0.21 3.04 9.32
CA VAL A 366 -0.88 2.19 8.82
C VAL A 366 -0.89 0.85 9.53
N GLN A 367 0.27 0.24 9.79
CA GLN A 367 0.36 -1.03 10.49
C GLN A 367 -0.12 -0.94 11.94
N LEU A 368 0.19 0.15 12.67
CA LEU A 368 -0.38 0.40 14.00
C LEU A 368 -1.91 0.31 13.99
N PHE A 369 -2.55 0.94 13.00
CA PHE A 369 -4.00 0.92 12.86
C PHE A 369 -4.53 -0.49 12.53
N THR A 370 -3.97 -1.15 11.52
CA THR A 370 -4.44 -2.49 11.11
C THR A 370 -4.26 -3.54 12.20
N ASP A 371 -3.19 -3.44 12.99
CA ASP A 371 -2.97 -4.29 14.17
C ASP A 371 -4.01 -4.03 15.25
N ALA A 372 -4.31 -2.77 15.54
CA ALA A 372 -5.34 -2.41 16.52
C ALA A 372 -6.73 -2.91 16.06
N VAL A 373 -7.06 -2.79 14.77
CA VAL A 373 -8.28 -3.35 14.19
C VAL A 373 -8.33 -4.86 14.36
N ALA A 374 -7.25 -5.58 14.04
CA ALA A 374 -7.20 -7.02 14.18
C ALA A 374 -7.26 -7.48 15.66
N ARG A 375 -6.65 -6.72 16.60
CA ARG A 375 -6.80 -6.96 18.04
C ARG A 375 -8.24 -6.74 18.49
N SER A 376 -8.87 -5.63 18.09
CA SER A 376 -10.25 -5.30 18.44
C SER A 376 -11.24 -6.33 17.90
N ALA A 377 -11.07 -6.80 16.67
CA ALA A 377 -11.90 -7.85 16.08
C ALA A 377 -11.86 -9.15 16.91
N ARG A 378 -10.71 -9.50 17.50
CA ARG A 378 -10.53 -10.69 18.35
C ARG A 378 -11.04 -10.47 19.78
N SER A 379 -10.81 -9.29 20.36
CA SER A 379 -11.16 -8.99 21.76
C SER A 379 -12.63 -8.55 21.93
N GLY A 380 -13.27 -8.05 20.87
CA GLY A 380 -14.58 -7.41 20.91
C GLY A 380 -14.60 -6.07 21.67
N ARG A 381 -13.45 -5.44 21.87
CA ARG A 381 -13.30 -4.23 22.69
C ARG A 381 -12.68 -3.09 21.87
N TRP A 382 -12.79 -1.87 22.39
CA TRP A 382 -11.99 -0.75 21.92
C TRP A 382 -10.51 -1.02 22.22
N GLU A 383 -9.66 -0.81 21.21
CA GLU A 383 -8.21 -0.96 21.29
C GLU A 383 -7.53 0.37 20.93
N THR A 384 -6.42 0.68 21.61
CA THR A 384 -5.61 1.86 21.27
C THR A 384 -4.76 1.61 20.02
N VAL A 385 -4.49 2.67 19.27
CA VAL A 385 -3.64 2.65 18.08
C VAL A 385 -2.24 3.13 18.50
N GLU A 386 -1.43 2.17 19.02
CA GLU A 386 -0.08 2.40 19.58
C GLU A 386 0.92 1.39 19.03
#